data_fbec378e6bc453e5123ba2a7fad3943d
#
_entry.id   fbec378e6bc453e5123ba2a7fad3943d
#
_cell.length_a   1.000
_cell.length_b   1.000
_cell.length_c   1.000
_cell.angle_alpha   90.00
_cell.angle_beta   90.00
_cell.angle_gamma   90.00
#
_symmetry.space_group_name_H-M   'P 1'
#
loop_
_entity.id
_entity.type
_entity.pdbx_description
1 polymer ?
#
loop_
_entity_poly.entity_id
_entity_poly.type
_entity_poly.pdbx_seq_one_letter_code
_entity_poly.pdbx_strand_id
1 'polypeptide(L)'
;MLGCPEGRSSDQWIDFDLFGHQIVAHLDPKAKPVAVVNPVDGHAVPVPHFGVVLTMDDWQALADRVARAQVPFGIAPHIRFAGQPGEQATMFFQDPSGNALEFKAFADDSMIFATS
;
A
#
# COMPACT_ATOMS: atom_id res chain seq x y z
N MET A 1 -13.09 -1.83 -1.78
CA MET A 1 -11.98 -1.53 -2.70
C MET A 1 -10.86 -2.56 -2.60
N LEU A 2 -10.22 -2.73 -1.44
CA LEU A 2 -9.17 -3.76 -1.28
C LEU A 2 -9.74 -5.18 -1.24
N GLY A 3 -11.02 -5.34 -0.94
CA GLY A 3 -11.65 -6.66 -0.85
C GLY A 3 -11.22 -7.46 0.37
N CYS A 4 -10.74 -6.79 1.41
CA CYS A 4 -10.28 -7.46 2.62
C CYS A 4 -11.46 -8.07 3.39
N PRO A 5 -11.46 -9.38 3.67
CA PRO A 5 -12.42 -9.96 4.58
C PRO A 5 -12.28 -9.37 5.98
N GLU A 6 -13.41 -9.21 6.65
CA GLU A 6 -13.45 -8.77 8.03
C GLU A 6 -13.32 -9.97 8.97
N GLY A 7 -12.56 -9.79 10.05
CA GLY A 7 -12.43 -10.75 11.13
C GLY A 7 -13.28 -10.35 12.33
N ARG A 8 -12.71 -10.46 13.51
CA ARG A 8 -13.39 -10.07 14.76
C ARG A 8 -13.45 -8.56 14.89
N SER A 9 -14.44 -8.08 15.65
CA SER A 9 -14.61 -6.65 15.86
C SER A 9 -15.28 -6.35 17.21
N SER A 10 -15.15 -5.12 17.64
CA SER A 10 -15.93 -4.50 18.71
C SER A 10 -16.43 -3.15 18.24
N ASP A 11 -17.01 -2.36 19.13
CA ASP A 11 -17.42 -0.99 18.81
C ASP A 11 -16.24 -0.05 18.53
N GLN A 12 -15.01 -0.47 18.85
CA GLN A 12 -13.84 0.39 18.82
C GLN A 12 -12.70 -0.13 17.94
N TRP A 13 -12.80 -1.35 17.43
CA TRP A 13 -11.76 -1.92 16.58
C TRP A 13 -12.33 -3.02 15.66
N ILE A 14 -11.61 -3.29 14.60
CA ILE A 14 -11.93 -4.36 13.65
C ILE A 14 -10.65 -4.94 13.04
N ASP A 15 -10.61 -6.28 12.95
CA ASP A 15 -9.56 -7.01 12.25
C ASP A 15 -9.92 -7.16 10.77
N PHE A 16 -8.91 -7.03 9.92
CA PHE A 16 -9.02 -7.32 8.50
C PHE A 16 -7.96 -8.33 8.06
N ASP A 17 -8.34 -9.16 7.10
CA ASP A 17 -7.37 -9.97 6.35
C ASP A 17 -6.87 -9.14 5.16
N LEU A 18 -5.66 -8.60 5.28
CA LEU A 18 -5.00 -7.84 4.22
C LEU A 18 -4.01 -8.77 3.50
N PHE A 19 -4.48 -9.44 2.45
CA PHE A 19 -3.68 -10.38 1.65
C PHE A 19 -2.99 -11.45 2.51
N GLY A 20 -3.72 -12.03 3.47
CA GLY A 20 -3.19 -13.06 4.37
C GLY A 20 -2.51 -12.53 5.62
N HIS A 21 -2.40 -11.23 5.79
CA HIS A 21 -1.89 -10.60 7.00
C HIS A 21 -3.04 -9.99 7.79
N GLN A 22 -3.02 -10.19 9.11
CA GLN A 22 -4.00 -9.52 9.96
C GLN A 22 -3.56 -8.10 10.25
N ILE A 23 -4.44 -7.15 9.95
CA ILE A 23 -4.29 -5.77 10.40
C ILE A 23 -5.49 -5.40 11.25
N VAL A 24 -5.29 -4.46 12.16
CA VAL A 24 -6.34 -4.00 13.08
C VAL A 24 -6.53 -2.50 12.90
N ALA A 25 -7.78 -2.11 12.67
CA ALA A 25 -8.15 -0.70 12.67
C ALA A 25 -8.81 -0.36 14.00
N HIS A 26 -8.29 0.64 14.70
CA HIS A 26 -8.86 1.17 15.92
C HIS A 26 -9.54 2.49 15.63
N LEU A 27 -10.72 2.67 16.23
CA LEU A 27 -11.42 3.95 16.19
C LEU A 27 -10.73 4.93 17.14
N ASP A 28 -10.20 6.00 16.57
CA ASP A 28 -9.68 7.14 17.33
C ASP A 28 -10.40 8.42 16.87
N PRO A 29 -11.40 8.89 17.64
CA PRO A 29 -12.15 10.08 17.25
C PRO A 29 -11.30 11.36 17.17
N LYS A 30 -10.11 11.33 17.77
CA LYS A 30 -9.17 12.48 17.79
C LYS A 30 -8.08 12.37 16.72
N ALA A 31 -7.99 11.24 16.02
CA ALA A 31 -6.98 11.04 14.99
C ALA A 31 -7.16 12.05 13.87
N LYS A 32 -6.06 12.66 13.46
CA LYS A 32 -6.02 13.55 12.29
C LYS A 32 -4.96 13.04 11.33
N PRO A 33 -5.24 13.08 10.03
CA PRO A 33 -4.21 12.75 9.04
C PRO A 33 -3.01 13.67 9.22
N VAL A 34 -1.82 13.07 9.27
CA VAL A 34 -0.56 13.84 9.34
C VAL A 34 0.10 13.76 7.98
N ALA A 35 0.28 14.91 7.34
CA ALA A 35 0.90 15.00 6.03
C ALA A 35 2.41 15.25 6.18
N VAL A 36 3.16 14.23 6.60
CA VAL A 36 4.63 14.25 6.56
C VAL A 36 5.08 13.46 5.35
N VAL A 37 5.98 14.03 4.55
CA VAL A 37 6.49 13.39 3.34
C VAL A 37 8.01 13.43 3.31
N ASN A 38 8.62 12.39 2.73
CA ASN A 38 10.05 12.36 2.43
C ASN A 38 10.24 12.25 0.91
N PRO A 39 11.18 12.99 0.32
CA PRO A 39 11.45 12.83 -1.11
C PRO A 39 12.20 11.53 -1.37
N VAL A 40 11.67 10.71 -2.29
CA VAL A 40 12.30 9.48 -2.77
C VAL A 40 12.09 9.41 -4.27
N ASP A 41 13.16 9.29 -5.06
CA ASP A 41 13.10 9.20 -6.52
C ASP A 41 12.23 10.29 -7.17
N GLY A 42 12.28 11.53 -6.63
CA GLY A 42 11.49 12.65 -7.12
C GLY A 42 10.03 12.65 -6.70
N HIS A 43 9.59 11.68 -5.88
CA HIS A 43 8.23 11.61 -5.33
C HIS A 43 8.19 12.06 -3.88
N ALA A 44 7.10 12.71 -3.49
CA ALA A 44 6.82 13.06 -2.08
C ALA A 44 6.16 11.84 -1.42
N VAL A 45 6.97 11.02 -0.75
CA VAL A 45 6.52 9.79 -0.11
C VAL A 45 5.91 10.10 1.25
N PRO A 46 4.64 9.71 1.51
CA PRO A 46 4.02 9.95 2.80
C PRO A 46 4.68 9.14 3.92
N VAL A 47 4.76 9.73 5.12
CA VAL A 47 5.30 9.10 6.31
C VAL A 47 4.36 9.39 7.49
N PRO A 48 3.90 8.37 8.26
CA PRO A 48 4.16 6.95 8.01
C PRO A 48 3.33 6.39 6.86
N HIS A 49 3.74 5.24 6.37
CA HIS A 49 2.93 4.42 5.46
C HIS A 49 3.19 2.95 5.76
N PHE A 50 2.30 2.09 5.27
CA PHE A 50 2.45 0.65 5.34
C PHE A 50 1.80 0.00 4.13
N GLY A 51 2.04 -1.29 3.94
CA GLY A 51 1.43 -2.02 2.83
C GLY A 51 1.96 -3.43 2.72
N VAL A 52 1.83 -3.98 1.53
CA VAL A 52 2.12 -5.39 1.26
C VAL A 52 2.93 -5.51 -0.02
N VAL A 53 3.85 -6.47 -0.03
CA VAL A 53 4.51 -6.93 -1.25
C VAL A 53 3.64 -8.03 -1.85
N LEU A 54 3.17 -7.81 -3.07
CA LEU A 54 2.30 -8.72 -3.81
C LEU A 54 3.08 -9.42 -4.91
N THR A 55 2.47 -10.44 -5.51
CA THR A 55 2.92 -10.91 -6.82
C THR A 55 2.65 -9.82 -7.86
N MET A 56 3.36 -9.84 -8.98
CA MET A 56 3.14 -8.83 -10.03
C MET A 56 1.71 -8.89 -10.58
N ASP A 57 1.15 -10.09 -10.73
CA ASP A 57 -0.23 -10.27 -11.21
C ASP A 57 -1.24 -9.67 -10.24
N ASP A 58 -1.10 -9.92 -8.94
CA ASP A 58 -1.97 -9.37 -7.91
C ASP A 58 -1.83 -7.85 -7.82
N TRP A 59 -0.61 -7.34 -7.95
CA TRP A 59 -0.34 -5.91 -7.93
C TRP A 59 -1.04 -5.20 -9.10
N GLN A 60 -0.93 -5.76 -10.30
CA GLN A 60 -1.59 -5.19 -11.48
C GLN A 60 -3.12 -5.21 -11.33
N ALA A 61 -3.66 -6.33 -10.84
CA ALA A 61 -5.09 -6.46 -10.60
C ALA A 61 -5.60 -5.44 -9.58
N LEU A 62 -4.82 -5.19 -8.52
CA LEU A 62 -5.15 -4.17 -7.51
C LEU A 62 -5.07 -2.77 -8.10
N ALA A 63 -4.03 -2.45 -8.87
CA ALA A 63 -3.87 -1.15 -9.52
C ALA A 63 -5.08 -0.83 -10.41
N ASP A 64 -5.53 -1.81 -11.20
CA ASP A 64 -6.70 -1.68 -12.07
C ASP A 64 -7.98 -1.46 -11.24
N ARG A 65 -8.13 -2.18 -10.14
CA ARG A 65 -9.28 -2.04 -9.24
C ARG A 65 -9.35 -0.67 -8.58
N VAL A 66 -8.21 -0.17 -8.09
CA VAL A 66 -8.12 1.17 -7.48
C VAL A 66 -8.46 2.24 -8.50
N ALA A 67 -7.94 2.13 -9.72
CA ALA A 67 -8.26 3.06 -10.81
C ALA A 67 -9.75 3.04 -11.16
N ARG A 68 -10.36 1.85 -11.28
CA ARG A 68 -11.80 1.72 -11.56
C ARG A 68 -12.68 2.26 -10.43
N ALA A 69 -12.23 2.17 -9.19
CA ALA A 69 -12.93 2.74 -8.04
C ALA A 69 -12.77 4.26 -7.94
N GLN A 70 -12.00 4.87 -8.84
CA GLN A 70 -11.74 6.31 -8.90
C GLN A 70 -11.11 6.85 -7.62
N VAL A 71 -10.32 6.02 -6.94
CA VAL A 71 -9.51 6.43 -5.79
C VAL A 71 -8.26 7.13 -6.32
N PRO A 72 -8.00 8.38 -5.91
CA PRO A 72 -6.81 9.08 -6.38
C PRO A 72 -5.54 8.40 -5.85
N PHE A 73 -4.53 8.25 -6.72
CA PHE A 73 -3.21 7.81 -6.27
C PHE A 73 -2.45 8.99 -5.68
N GLY A 74 -1.83 8.78 -4.52
CA GLY A 74 -0.84 9.71 -3.99
C GLY A 74 0.44 9.68 -4.83
N ILE A 75 0.86 8.46 -5.21
CA ILE A 75 1.90 8.21 -6.20
C ILE A 75 1.35 7.19 -7.18
N ALA A 76 1.24 7.58 -8.45
CA ALA A 76 0.69 6.72 -9.48
C ALA A 76 1.53 5.43 -9.67
N PRO A 77 0.90 4.33 -10.09
CA PRO A 77 1.63 3.10 -10.39
C PRO A 77 2.81 3.35 -11.30
N HIS A 78 4.00 2.91 -10.90
CA HIS A 78 5.22 3.07 -11.69
C HIS A 78 6.26 2.00 -11.33
N ILE A 79 7.29 1.90 -12.17
CA ILE A 79 8.40 0.95 -12.01
C ILE A 79 9.63 1.71 -11.48
N ARG A 80 10.24 1.18 -10.42
CA ARG A 80 11.53 1.63 -9.91
C ARG A 80 12.63 0.67 -10.34
N PHE A 81 13.82 1.19 -10.56
CA PHE A 81 15.00 0.40 -10.91
C PHE A 81 14.80 -0.45 -12.17
N ALA A 82 14.09 0.08 -13.17
CA ALA A 82 13.76 -0.63 -14.40
C ALA A 82 15.03 -1.17 -15.07
N GLY A 83 15.01 -2.46 -15.43
CA GLY A 83 16.14 -3.15 -16.06
C GLY A 83 17.30 -3.46 -15.13
N GLN A 84 17.17 -3.23 -13.82
CA GLN A 84 18.22 -3.46 -12.82
C GLN A 84 17.79 -4.54 -11.85
N PRO A 85 18.76 -5.18 -11.11
CA PRO A 85 18.41 -5.99 -9.97
C PRO A 85 17.58 -5.17 -8.98
N GLY A 86 16.52 -5.78 -8.45
CA GLY A 86 15.60 -5.09 -7.55
C GLY A 86 14.52 -4.28 -8.24
N GLU A 87 14.35 -4.42 -9.57
CA GLU A 87 13.22 -3.81 -10.28
C GLU A 87 11.91 -4.13 -9.57
N GLN A 88 11.12 -3.11 -9.30
CA GLN A 88 9.88 -3.25 -8.56
C GLN A 88 8.83 -2.27 -9.06
N ALA A 89 7.58 -2.70 -9.00
CA ALA A 89 6.42 -1.85 -9.20
C ALA A 89 5.93 -1.33 -7.86
N THR A 90 5.47 -0.10 -7.80
CA THR A 90 4.89 0.48 -6.59
C THR A 90 3.76 1.45 -6.90
N MET A 91 2.86 1.63 -5.94
CA MET A 91 1.81 2.64 -5.96
C MET A 91 1.46 3.02 -4.54
N PHE A 92 0.99 4.26 -4.36
CA PHE A 92 0.53 4.78 -3.08
C PHE A 92 -0.87 5.35 -3.23
N PHE A 93 -1.72 5.08 -2.26
CA PHE A 93 -3.01 5.74 -2.12
C PHE A 93 -3.42 5.75 -0.64
N GLN A 94 -4.47 6.47 -0.32
CA GLN A 94 -4.95 6.59 1.05
C GLN A 94 -6.24 5.81 1.24
N ASP A 95 -6.44 5.30 2.46
CA ASP A 95 -7.74 4.82 2.88
C ASP A 95 -8.68 6.02 3.17
N PRO A 96 -9.98 5.79 3.44
CA PRO A 96 -10.90 6.89 3.74
C PRO A 96 -10.54 7.71 4.97
N SER A 97 -9.74 7.16 5.88
CA SER A 97 -9.28 7.85 7.10
C SER A 97 -7.98 8.62 6.89
N GLY A 98 -7.39 8.58 5.70
CA GLY A 98 -6.15 9.28 5.39
C GLY A 98 -4.88 8.49 5.71
N ASN A 99 -4.99 7.20 6.06
CA ASN A 99 -3.81 6.36 6.23
C ASN A 99 -3.18 6.09 4.86
N ALA A 100 -1.87 6.27 4.75
CA ALA A 100 -1.15 6.04 3.52
C ALA A 100 -0.78 4.57 3.36
N LEU A 101 -1.08 3.99 2.20
CA LEU A 101 -0.82 2.61 1.86
C LEU A 101 0.13 2.55 0.67
N GLU A 102 1.08 1.63 0.72
CA GLU A 102 1.95 1.30 -0.40
C GLU A 102 1.81 -0.18 -0.76
N PHE A 103 1.64 -0.47 -2.04
CA PHE A 103 1.65 -1.84 -2.55
C PHE A 103 2.75 -1.98 -3.58
N LYS A 104 3.59 -3.00 -3.39
CA LYS A 104 4.76 -3.28 -4.22
C LYS A 104 4.65 -4.66 -4.84
N ALA A 105 5.35 -4.85 -5.94
CA ALA A 105 5.68 -6.17 -6.48
C ALA A 105 7.07 -6.11 -7.09
N PHE A 106 7.85 -7.17 -6.88
CA PHE A 106 9.19 -7.28 -7.45
C PHE A 106 9.14 -8.07 -8.76
N ALA A 107 9.93 -7.67 -9.73
CA ALA A 107 10.10 -8.46 -10.96
C ALA A 107 10.71 -9.83 -10.63
N ASP A 108 11.57 -9.89 -9.61
CA ASP A 108 12.18 -11.12 -9.10
C ASP A 108 12.03 -11.13 -7.57
N ASP A 109 11.16 -12.02 -7.06
CA ASP A 109 10.85 -12.10 -5.63
C ASP A 109 12.07 -12.44 -4.76
N SER A 110 13.12 -13.03 -5.33
CA SER A 110 14.37 -13.28 -4.60
C SER A 110 15.07 -11.97 -4.19
N MET A 111 14.68 -10.85 -4.77
CA MET A 111 15.29 -9.55 -4.50
C MET A 111 14.59 -8.76 -3.39
N ILE A 112 13.51 -9.28 -2.78
CA ILE A 112 12.72 -8.55 -1.77
C ILE A 112 13.59 -8.09 -0.60
N PHE A 113 14.50 -8.94 -0.15
CA PHE A 113 15.40 -8.64 0.97
C PHE A 113 16.86 -8.47 0.54
N ALA A 114 17.10 -8.17 -0.73
CA ALA A 114 18.44 -7.95 -1.24
C ALA A 114 19.07 -6.71 -0.61
N THR A 115 20.36 -6.80 -0.30
CA THR A 115 21.13 -5.70 0.29
C THR A 115 22.00 -4.95 -0.72
N SER A 116 22.06 -5.46 -1.91
CA SER A 116 22.83 -4.82 -2.99
C SER A 116 22.26 -5.18 -4.36
#